data_334b47748b527a368c709537ee583acd
#
_entry.id   334b47748b527a368c709537ee583acd
#
_cell.length_a   1.000
_cell.length_b   1.000
_cell.length_c   1.000
_cell.angle_alpha   90.00
_cell.angle_beta   90.00
_cell.angle_gamma   90.00
#
_symmetry.space_group_name_H-M   'P 1'
#
loop_
_entity.id
_entity.type
_entity.pdbx_description
1 polymer ?
#
loop_
_entity_poly.entity_id
_entity_poly.type
_entity_poly.pdbx_seq_one_letter_code
_entity_poly.pdbx_strand_id
1 'polypeptide(L)'
;MTKLRPAVILADAGGGDWILSQITSKPYRDPKAVILSDKSFETGSLRIESYARPGKLFTANNNIMTKQVGKLKDNVLEEIIESVINILRR
;
A
#
# COMPACT_ATOMS: atom_id res chain seq x y z
N MET A 1 19.38 8.11 9.38
CA MET A 1 19.28 7.63 8.00
C MET A 1 17.85 7.18 7.69
N THR A 2 17.28 7.72 6.65
CA THR A 2 15.91 7.40 6.27
C THR A 2 15.90 6.16 5.38
N LYS A 3 15.14 5.14 5.76
CA LYS A 3 14.96 3.96 4.90
C LYS A 3 13.80 4.22 3.93
N LEU A 4 14.02 3.90 2.67
CA LEU A 4 12.93 3.89 1.68
C LEU A 4 12.09 2.65 1.90
N ARG A 5 10.78 2.84 2.09
CA ARG A 5 9.85 1.73 2.27
C ARG A 5 8.76 1.81 1.22
N PRO A 6 8.34 0.67 0.68
CA PRO A 6 7.23 0.68 -0.27
C PRO A 6 5.92 0.97 0.45
N ALA A 7 4.98 1.52 -0.30
CA ALA A 7 3.63 1.77 0.18
C ALA A 7 2.67 1.71 -1.00
N VAL A 8 1.41 1.42 -0.71
CA VAL A 8 0.35 1.43 -1.71
C VAL A 8 -0.29 2.81 -1.71
N ILE A 9 -0.36 3.45 -2.87
CA ILE A 9 -1.08 4.70 -3.03
C ILE A 9 -2.56 4.38 -3.12
N LEU A 10 -3.35 4.92 -2.19
CA LEU A 10 -4.79 4.67 -2.15
C LEU A 10 -5.59 5.81 -2.77
N ALA A 11 -5.20 7.05 -2.51
CA ALA A 11 -5.98 8.20 -2.96
C ALA A 11 -5.15 9.47 -2.97
N ASP A 12 -5.56 10.41 -3.82
CA ASP A 12 -5.04 11.78 -3.84
C ASP A 12 -5.71 12.56 -2.70
N ALA A 13 -4.90 13.11 -1.82
CA ALA A 13 -5.41 13.91 -0.70
C ALA A 13 -5.44 15.41 -0.99
N GLY A 14 -4.98 15.80 -2.18
CA GLY A 14 -4.90 17.22 -2.58
C GLY A 14 -3.58 17.87 -2.21
N GLY A 15 -3.25 18.96 -2.89
CA GLY A 15 -2.05 19.73 -2.59
C GLY A 15 -0.73 19.01 -2.78
N GLY A 16 -0.71 17.95 -3.59
CA GLY A 16 0.47 17.13 -3.79
C GLY A 16 0.64 16.05 -2.73
N ASP A 17 -0.34 15.86 -1.87
CA ASP A 17 -0.34 14.82 -0.83
C ASP A 17 -1.11 13.60 -1.28
N TRP A 18 -0.70 12.45 -0.77
CA TRP A 18 -1.32 11.17 -1.08
C TRP A 18 -1.58 10.38 0.20
N ILE A 19 -2.67 9.62 0.21
CA ILE A 19 -2.98 8.70 1.29
C ILE A 19 -2.44 7.34 0.88
N LEU A 20 -1.63 6.75 1.77
CA LEU A 20 -0.93 5.50 1.50
C LEU A 20 -1.18 4.50 2.61
N SER A 21 -1.01 3.21 2.24
CA SER A 21 -1.03 2.10 3.18
C SER A 21 0.37 1.49 3.24
N GLN A 22 0.84 1.20 4.44
CA GLN A 22 2.15 0.60 4.65
C GLN A 22 2.24 -0.78 3.98
N ILE A 23 3.38 -1.05 3.35
CA ILE A 23 3.74 -2.39 2.89
C ILE A 23 4.85 -2.91 3.78
N THR A 24 4.76 -4.16 4.20
CA THR A 24 5.77 -4.81 5.02
C THR A 24 6.03 -6.22 4.52
N SER A 25 7.25 -6.73 4.72
CA SER A 25 7.55 -8.14 4.44
C SER A 25 7.11 -9.05 5.58
N LYS A 26 6.74 -8.47 6.74
CA LYS A 26 6.28 -9.23 7.90
C LYS A 26 4.92 -8.71 8.34
N PRO A 27 3.86 -9.51 8.28
CA PRO A 27 2.50 -9.01 8.57
C PRO A 27 2.23 -8.72 10.05
N TYR A 28 3.12 -9.13 10.98
CA TYR A 28 2.98 -8.84 12.41
C TYR A 28 1.63 -9.27 12.98
N ARG A 29 1.11 -10.44 12.56
CA ARG A 29 -0.18 -10.97 12.97
C ARG A 29 -1.35 -10.03 12.65
N ASP A 30 -1.21 -9.24 11.61
CA ASP A 30 -2.28 -8.35 11.16
C ASP A 30 -3.31 -9.17 10.38
N PRO A 31 -4.53 -9.39 10.93
CA PRO A 31 -5.53 -10.21 10.25
C PRO A 31 -6.11 -9.54 9.01
N LYS A 32 -5.86 -8.24 8.84
CA LYS A 32 -6.34 -7.48 7.69
C LYS A 32 -5.29 -7.35 6.60
N ALA A 33 -4.07 -7.85 6.83
CA ALA A 33 -3.00 -7.74 5.84
C ALA A 33 -3.37 -8.44 4.54
N VAL A 34 -3.07 -7.79 3.41
CA VAL A 34 -3.36 -8.30 2.08
C VAL A 34 -2.04 -8.71 1.43
N ILE A 35 -1.94 -9.97 1.03
CA ILE A 35 -0.71 -10.50 0.41
C ILE A 35 -0.46 -9.81 -0.93
N LEU A 36 0.78 -9.38 -1.13
CA LEU A 36 1.27 -8.84 -2.39
C LEU A 36 2.38 -9.75 -2.92
N SER A 37 2.03 -10.57 -3.90
CA SER A 37 2.97 -11.42 -4.62
C SER A 37 3.11 -10.91 -6.05
N ASP A 38 3.91 -11.58 -6.87
CA ASP A 38 4.04 -11.21 -8.28
C ASP A 38 2.70 -11.20 -8.99
N LYS A 39 1.79 -12.09 -8.59
CA LYS A 39 0.45 -12.18 -9.19
C LYS A 39 -0.45 -10.99 -8.84
N SER A 40 -0.07 -10.19 -7.87
CA SER A 40 -0.84 -9.03 -7.44
C SER A 40 -0.63 -7.82 -8.33
N PHE A 41 0.40 -7.86 -9.17
CA PHE A 41 0.81 -6.71 -9.97
C PHE A 41 0.39 -6.84 -11.43
N GLU A 42 -0.09 -5.74 -11.98
CA GLU A 42 -0.30 -5.62 -13.42
C GLU A 42 1.02 -5.37 -14.13
N THR A 43 1.84 -4.50 -13.54
CA THR A 43 3.19 -4.21 -14.02
C THR A 43 4.12 -4.08 -12.80
N GLY A 44 5.40 -4.39 -13.01
CA GLY A 44 6.40 -4.31 -11.95
C GLY A 44 6.18 -5.37 -10.87
N SER A 45 6.92 -5.25 -9.80
CA SER A 45 6.77 -6.14 -8.65
C SER A 45 7.59 -5.65 -7.46
N LEU A 46 7.34 -6.26 -6.30
CA LEU A 46 8.23 -6.18 -5.16
C LEU A 46 9.12 -7.43 -5.20
N ARG A 47 10.39 -7.30 -4.82
CA ARG A 47 11.32 -8.41 -4.90
C ARG A 47 11.02 -9.54 -3.93
N ILE A 48 10.32 -9.22 -2.85
CA ILE A 48 9.96 -10.16 -1.80
C ILE A 48 8.45 -10.15 -1.66
N GLU A 49 7.85 -11.32 -1.41
CA GLU A 49 6.44 -11.37 -1.06
C GLU A 49 6.20 -10.46 0.15
N SER A 50 5.22 -9.59 0.05
CA SER A 50 4.98 -8.56 1.03
C SER A 50 3.50 -8.50 1.36
N TYR A 51 3.15 -7.59 2.27
CA TYR A 51 1.78 -7.45 2.75
C TYR A 51 1.43 -5.98 2.84
N ALA A 52 0.29 -5.60 2.29
CA ALA A 52 -0.29 -4.28 2.52
C ALA A 52 -1.06 -4.32 3.82
N ARG A 53 -0.95 -3.29 4.64
CA ARG A 53 -1.62 -3.20 5.93
C ARG A 53 -2.68 -2.11 5.90
N PRO A 54 -3.95 -2.44 5.67
CA PRO A 54 -5.01 -1.45 5.53
C PRO A 54 -5.22 -0.57 6.78
N GLY A 55 -4.87 -1.08 7.95
CA GLY A 55 -4.96 -0.30 9.18
C GLY A 55 -3.78 0.62 9.44
N LYS A 56 -2.74 0.56 8.63
CA LYS A 56 -1.54 1.40 8.75
C LYS A 56 -1.53 2.43 7.62
N LEU A 57 -2.25 3.51 7.83
CA LEU A 57 -2.36 4.58 6.84
C LEU A 57 -1.48 5.75 7.22
N PHE A 58 -0.98 6.43 6.21
CA PHE A 58 -0.21 7.65 6.41
C PHE A 58 -0.32 8.53 5.17
N THR A 59 0.09 9.79 5.32
CA THR A 59 0.07 10.75 4.22
C THR A 59 1.51 11.08 3.83
N ALA A 60 1.76 11.17 2.53
CA ALA A 60 3.06 11.56 2.02
C ALA A 60 2.89 12.54 0.87
N ASN A 61 3.81 13.49 0.78
CA ASN A 61 3.82 14.47 -0.31
C ASN A 61 4.68 13.95 -1.46
N ASN A 62 4.42 14.44 -2.68
CA ASN A 62 5.19 14.10 -3.86
C ASN A 62 6.71 14.22 -3.64
N ASN A 63 7.14 15.18 -2.83
CA ASN A 63 8.55 15.47 -2.62
C ASN A 63 9.32 14.31 -1.97
N ILE A 64 8.64 13.45 -1.24
CA ILE A 64 9.29 12.31 -0.55
C ILE A 64 9.04 10.98 -1.25
N MET A 65 8.27 10.99 -2.33
CA MET A 65 8.01 9.79 -3.14
C MET A 65 9.06 9.70 -4.23
N THR A 66 9.90 8.68 -4.18
CA THR A 66 11.08 8.60 -5.05
C THR A 66 10.83 7.90 -6.38
N LYS A 67 10.06 6.82 -6.39
CA LYS A 67 9.77 6.11 -7.63
C LYS A 67 8.59 5.16 -7.47
N GLN A 68 7.98 4.83 -8.59
CA GLN A 68 6.96 3.81 -8.69
C GLN A 68 7.64 2.48 -9.02
N VAL A 69 7.39 1.45 -8.22
CA VAL A 69 7.99 0.12 -8.44
C VAL A 69 7.06 -0.80 -9.20
N GLY A 70 5.79 -0.45 -9.33
CA GLY A 70 4.83 -1.26 -10.07
C GLY A 70 3.44 -0.71 -9.91
N LYS A 71 2.50 -1.40 -10.55
CA LYS A 71 1.08 -1.07 -10.48
C LYS A 71 0.32 -2.33 -10.08
N LEU A 72 -0.48 -2.24 -9.01
CA LEU A 72 -1.32 -3.34 -8.57
C LEU A 72 -2.46 -3.57 -9.56
N LYS A 73 -2.91 -4.82 -9.64
CA LYS A 73 -4.15 -5.13 -10.36
C LYS A 73 -5.32 -4.45 -9.67
N ASP A 74 -6.32 -4.06 -10.44
CA ASP A 74 -7.48 -3.33 -9.91
C ASP A 74 -8.19 -4.10 -8.80
N ASN A 75 -8.33 -5.41 -8.94
CA ASN A 75 -8.99 -6.23 -7.91
C ASN A 75 -8.21 -6.28 -6.60
N VAL A 76 -6.88 -6.23 -6.68
CA VAL A 76 -6.04 -6.23 -5.47
C VAL A 76 -6.15 -4.88 -4.77
N LEU A 77 -6.06 -3.79 -5.52
CA LEU A 77 -6.21 -2.44 -4.96
C LEU A 77 -7.60 -2.30 -4.33
N GLU A 78 -8.63 -2.80 -4.98
CA GLU A 78 -10.00 -2.75 -4.47
C GLU A 78 -10.14 -3.52 -3.16
N GLU A 79 -9.49 -4.67 -3.05
CA GLU A 79 -9.49 -5.46 -1.81
C GLU A 79 -8.90 -4.66 -0.65
N ILE A 80 -7.80 -3.96 -0.90
CA ILE A 80 -7.14 -3.13 0.11
C ILE A 80 -8.07 -1.98 0.52
N ILE A 81 -8.66 -1.29 -0.45
CA ILE A 81 -9.55 -0.16 -0.20
C ILE A 81 -10.79 -0.62 0.59
N GLU A 82 -11.39 -1.74 0.22
CA GLU A 82 -12.54 -2.28 0.95
C GLU A 82 -12.18 -2.60 2.39
N SER A 83 -10.99 -3.13 2.62
CA SER A 83 -10.54 -3.42 3.97
C SER A 83 -10.37 -2.13 4.78
N VAL A 84 -9.84 -1.08 4.18
CA VAL A 84 -9.72 0.24 4.82
C VAL A 84 -11.11 0.76 5.20
N ILE A 85 -12.06 0.70 4.27
CA ILE A 85 -13.43 1.17 4.50
C ILE A 85 -14.05 0.42 5.68
N ASN A 86 -13.89 -0.91 5.72
CA ASN A 86 -14.44 -1.73 6.78
C ASN A 86 -13.84 -1.37 8.15
N ILE A 87 -12.55 -1.06 8.19
CA ILE A 87 -11.90 -0.62 9.42
C ILE A 87 -12.48 0.72 9.89
N LEU A 88 -12.67 1.65 8.96
CA LEU A 88 -13.17 2.99 9.29
C LEU A 88 -14.63 3.00 9.73
N ARG A 89 -15.41 2.02 9.31
CA ARG A 89 -16.84 1.96 9.59
C ARG A 89 -17.23 1.08 10.77
N ARG A 90 -16.28 0.60 11.50
CA ARG A 90 -16.56 -0.20 12.69
C ARG A 90 -17.31 0.58 13.74
#